data_d85e9e69a2776c2306919101e2d996a9
#
_entry.id   d85e9e69a2776c2306919101e2d996a9
#
_cell.length_a   1.000
_cell.length_b   1.000
_cell.length_c   1.000
_cell.angle_alpha   90.00
_cell.angle_beta   90.00
_cell.angle_gamma   90.00
#
_symmetry.space_group_name_H-M   'P 1'
#
loop_
_entity.id
_entity.type
_entity.pdbx_description
1 polymer ?
#
loop_
_entity_poly.entity_id
_entity_poly.type
_entity_poly.pdbx_seq_one_letter_code
_entity_poly.pdbx_strand_id
1 'polypeptide(L)'
;MKIILDVENTTTKRDGKLHLDPFEPDNSLTLVGIMDHIKQEERTVFVFDHKEKTIEDDDAQVRLQRVLDNTTLLIGHNLQYDLQWLWACGFKYDGQIFDTMLGDYILQRGQKGSVSLENCALRYDLDMKKSDTLKDYFRRGFQTDEIPLEELSTYLEQDLKVTRSLYWRLLDEYNKPEAESLVNVRDTTNKVCKTLTKIYMNGFSIDKTALKDVRKQFEDELLQIENRLNAKVKSLMGDTPINLNSPEQVSQVIYSRILYDKRKWAVAFDYVEDKEEFKQAVKDNSAMMVKTKASVCQTCNGRGKIYKTKKDGTRFAKPNRCTSCDTRGYKLTKLKQMAGLGFFPPSKAWVSANGFSTSKGNLEQLINIAKSKDMTEAEAFLTDLKRQSAVSSYLSAFVDGIEHYTKDDGML
;
A
#
# COMPACT_ATOMS: atom_id res chain seq x y z
N MET A 1 -20.74 8.01 33.01
CA MET A 1 -20.64 6.56 32.80
C MET A 1 -19.47 6.24 31.88
N LYS A 2 -19.03 4.97 31.79
CA LYS A 2 -18.05 4.51 30.81
C LYS A 2 -18.72 3.46 29.93
N ILE A 3 -18.62 3.60 28.62
CA ILE A 3 -19.30 2.70 27.68
C ILE A 3 -18.33 2.19 26.62
N ILE A 4 -18.58 0.99 26.13
CA ILE A 4 -18.04 0.45 24.90
C ILE A 4 -18.96 0.91 23.77
N LEU A 5 -18.40 1.30 22.63
CA LEU A 5 -19.17 1.69 21.45
C LEU A 5 -18.54 1.10 20.20
N ASP A 6 -19.38 0.79 19.23
CA ASP A 6 -19.02 0.36 17.89
C ASP A 6 -20.10 0.78 16.89
N VAL A 7 -19.74 1.07 15.64
CA VAL A 7 -20.65 1.53 14.59
C VAL A 7 -20.65 0.61 13.38
N GLU A 8 -21.83 0.47 12.75
CA GLU A 8 -21.97 -0.19 11.46
C GLU A 8 -22.53 0.82 10.44
N ASN A 9 -22.03 0.77 9.22
CA ASN A 9 -22.40 1.68 8.14
C ASN A 9 -22.37 1.01 6.78
N THR A 10 -23.09 1.57 5.83
CA THR A 10 -22.99 1.18 4.42
C THR A 10 -21.67 1.66 3.82
N THR A 11 -21.27 1.06 2.70
CA THR A 11 -20.02 1.38 2.02
C THR A 11 -20.25 1.51 0.53
N THR A 12 -19.58 2.47 -0.12
CA THR A 12 -19.67 2.67 -1.56
C THR A 12 -18.44 2.15 -2.27
N LYS A 13 -18.62 1.46 -3.39
CA LYS A 13 -17.53 1.04 -4.25
C LYS A 13 -17.48 1.89 -5.51
N ARG A 14 -16.42 2.68 -5.67
CA ARG A 14 -16.21 3.56 -6.84
C ARG A 14 -14.79 3.32 -7.39
N ASP A 15 -14.67 3.18 -8.71
CA ASP A 15 -13.39 2.94 -9.42
C ASP A 15 -12.59 1.75 -8.86
N GLY A 16 -13.32 0.71 -8.43
CA GLY A 16 -12.73 -0.51 -7.85
C GLY A 16 -12.22 -0.36 -6.41
N LYS A 17 -12.33 0.83 -5.82
CA LYS A 17 -11.98 1.11 -4.42
C LYS A 17 -13.23 1.16 -3.55
N LEU A 18 -13.07 0.75 -2.30
CA LEU A 18 -14.10 0.83 -1.28
C LEU A 18 -13.95 2.14 -0.50
N HIS A 19 -15.02 2.92 -0.45
CA HIS A 19 -15.12 4.16 0.32
C HIS A 19 -15.91 3.88 1.58
N LEU A 20 -15.30 4.14 2.73
CA LEU A 20 -15.84 3.79 4.05
C LEU A 20 -16.20 5.03 4.87
N ASP A 21 -15.83 6.22 4.39
CA ASP A 21 -15.96 7.45 5.15
C ASP A 21 -17.40 8.01 5.11
N PRO A 22 -17.79 8.79 6.13
CA PRO A 22 -19.13 9.33 6.24
C PRO A 22 -19.41 10.51 5.29
N PHE A 23 -18.41 10.96 4.54
CA PHE A 23 -18.57 12.07 3.57
C PHE A 23 -18.90 11.58 2.17
N GLU A 24 -18.84 10.27 1.93
CA GLU A 24 -19.33 9.68 0.70
C GLU A 24 -20.87 9.74 0.70
N PRO A 25 -21.49 10.41 -0.31
CA PRO A 25 -22.95 10.70 -0.30
C PRO A 25 -23.84 9.46 -0.22
N ASP A 26 -23.36 8.33 -0.73
CA ASP A 26 -24.11 7.08 -0.78
C ASP A 26 -23.88 6.20 0.47
N ASN A 27 -23.07 6.68 1.42
CA ASN A 27 -22.83 5.97 2.68
C ASN A 27 -23.76 6.49 3.78
N SER A 28 -24.25 5.60 4.62
CA SER A 28 -25.12 5.93 5.76
C SER A 28 -24.75 5.15 7.01
N LEU A 29 -25.01 5.74 8.18
CA LEU A 29 -24.89 5.09 9.48
C LEU A 29 -26.04 4.12 9.66
N THR A 30 -25.76 2.84 9.82
CA THR A 30 -26.77 1.77 9.92
C THR A 30 -27.13 1.49 11.37
N LEU A 31 -26.14 1.11 12.18
CA LEU A 31 -26.34 0.80 13.60
C LEU A 31 -25.26 1.49 14.45
N VAL A 32 -25.61 1.77 15.70
CA VAL A 32 -24.65 2.07 16.78
C VAL A 32 -24.94 1.17 17.97
N GLY A 33 -23.96 0.38 18.36
CA GLY A 33 -24.02 -0.45 19.54
C GLY A 33 -23.34 0.22 20.72
N ILE A 34 -23.94 0.15 21.89
CA ILE A 34 -23.30 0.54 23.16
C ILE A 34 -23.43 -0.57 24.20
N MET A 35 -22.45 -0.64 25.10
CA MET A 35 -22.46 -1.57 26.23
C MET A 35 -21.80 -0.91 27.44
N ASP A 36 -22.37 -1.12 28.63
CA ASP A 36 -21.70 -0.68 29.87
C ASP A 36 -20.38 -1.46 30.07
N HIS A 37 -19.33 -0.77 30.50
CA HIS A 37 -17.99 -1.38 30.62
C HIS A 37 -17.90 -2.44 31.74
N ILE A 38 -18.80 -2.41 32.72
CA ILE A 38 -18.87 -3.39 33.83
C ILE A 38 -19.97 -4.42 33.57
N LYS A 39 -21.19 -3.94 33.31
CA LYS A 39 -22.40 -4.76 33.19
C LYS A 39 -22.65 -5.08 31.72
N GLN A 40 -22.18 -6.23 31.28
CA GLN A 40 -22.30 -6.68 29.89
C GLN A 40 -23.78 -6.84 29.44
N GLU A 41 -24.70 -7.09 30.34
CA GLU A 41 -26.13 -7.17 30.07
C GLU A 41 -26.76 -5.80 29.78
N GLU A 42 -26.19 -4.70 30.26
CA GLU A 42 -26.63 -3.35 29.96
C GLU A 42 -26.05 -2.91 28.61
N ARG A 43 -26.70 -3.33 27.53
CA ARG A 43 -26.35 -3.01 26.15
C ARG A 43 -27.58 -2.57 25.37
N THR A 44 -27.36 -1.72 24.37
CA THR A 44 -28.40 -1.21 23.49
C THR A 44 -27.85 -1.08 22.07
N VAL A 45 -28.64 -1.48 21.09
CA VAL A 45 -28.40 -1.21 19.68
C VAL A 45 -29.37 -0.12 19.23
N PHE A 46 -28.85 0.94 18.60
CA PHE A 46 -29.61 2.02 17.99
C PHE A 46 -29.64 1.81 16.49
N VAL A 47 -30.84 1.84 15.90
CA VAL A 47 -31.04 1.62 14.46
C VAL A 47 -31.25 2.98 13.81
N PHE A 48 -30.48 3.26 12.75
CA PHE A 48 -30.56 4.50 11.98
C PHE A 48 -31.06 4.26 10.55
N ASP A 49 -30.17 4.05 9.61
CA ASP A 49 -30.53 3.79 8.20
C ASP A 49 -30.45 2.30 7.91
N HIS A 50 -31.53 1.60 8.17
CA HIS A 50 -31.67 0.16 7.96
C HIS A 50 -33.04 -0.17 7.38
N LYS A 51 -33.13 -1.13 6.46
CA LYS A 51 -34.38 -1.52 5.78
C LYS A 51 -35.45 -2.07 6.72
N GLU A 52 -35.05 -2.65 7.85
CA GLU A 52 -35.95 -3.16 8.89
C GLU A 52 -36.16 -2.17 10.05
N LYS A 53 -35.78 -0.90 9.89
CA LYS A 53 -36.01 0.16 10.86
C LYS A 53 -37.51 0.30 11.17
N THR A 54 -37.86 0.48 12.44
CA THR A 54 -39.22 0.65 12.90
C THR A 54 -39.48 2.07 13.43
N ILE A 55 -40.76 2.40 13.69
CA ILE A 55 -41.16 3.68 14.33
C ILE A 55 -40.52 3.84 15.73
N GLU A 56 -40.28 2.74 16.43
CA GLU A 56 -39.63 2.77 17.75
C GLU A 56 -38.17 3.26 17.69
N ASP A 57 -37.56 3.27 16.51
CA ASP A 57 -36.19 3.72 16.30
C ASP A 57 -36.09 5.21 15.92
N ASP A 58 -37.21 5.91 15.72
CA ASP A 58 -37.22 7.29 15.24
C ASP A 58 -36.59 8.27 16.23
N ASP A 59 -36.53 7.97 17.51
CA ASP A 59 -35.87 8.75 18.52
C ASP A 59 -34.43 8.29 18.84
N ALA A 60 -33.89 7.35 18.07
CA ALA A 60 -32.56 6.74 18.29
C ALA A 60 -31.46 7.82 18.44
N GLN A 61 -31.51 8.87 17.60
CA GLN A 61 -30.55 9.98 17.65
C GLN A 61 -30.59 10.71 19.00
N VAL A 62 -31.79 11.01 19.50
CA VAL A 62 -31.97 11.71 20.79
C VAL A 62 -31.54 10.82 21.95
N ARG A 63 -31.91 9.54 21.91
CA ARG A 63 -31.53 8.58 22.95
C ARG A 63 -30.02 8.35 23.00
N LEU A 64 -29.37 8.16 21.87
CA LEU A 64 -27.92 7.97 21.81
C LEU A 64 -27.18 9.24 22.29
N GLN A 65 -27.64 10.43 21.86
CA GLN A 65 -27.01 11.68 22.33
C GLN A 65 -27.07 11.83 23.85
N ARG A 66 -28.22 11.49 24.46
CA ARG A 66 -28.34 11.50 25.94
C ARG A 66 -27.33 10.57 26.62
N VAL A 67 -27.06 9.40 26.01
CA VAL A 67 -26.04 8.46 26.53
C VAL A 67 -24.66 9.09 26.41
N LEU A 68 -24.32 9.66 25.25
CA LEU A 68 -23.03 10.31 25.02
C LEU A 68 -22.81 11.49 25.96
N ASP A 69 -23.83 12.32 26.22
CA ASP A 69 -23.78 13.45 27.16
C ASP A 69 -23.41 13.03 28.58
N ASN A 70 -23.81 11.82 28.98
CA ASN A 70 -23.53 11.25 30.29
C ASN A 70 -22.25 10.37 30.30
N THR A 71 -21.57 10.24 29.17
CA THR A 71 -20.40 9.37 29.02
C THR A 71 -19.12 10.15 29.31
N THR A 72 -18.35 9.71 30.30
CA THR A 72 -17.05 10.29 30.67
C THR A 72 -15.89 9.61 29.95
N LEU A 73 -16.01 8.33 29.62
CA LEU A 73 -15.04 7.56 28.87
C LEU A 73 -15.74 6.70 27.80
N LEU A 74 -15.40 6.97 26.53
CA LEU A 74 -15.81 6.16 25.39
C LEU A 74 -14.69 5.17 25.08
N ILE A 75 -15.04 3.89 25.00
CA ILE A 75 -14.11 2.79 24.73
C ILE A 75 -14.53 2.16 23.41
N GLY A 76 -13.59 1.89 22.52
CA GLY A 76 -13.86 1.20 21.25
C GLY A 76 -12.59 0.62 20.66
N HIS A 77 -12.69 0.09 19.46
CA HIS A 77 -11.56 -0.47 18.71
C HIS A 77 -11.43 0.25 17.38
N ASN A 78 -10.36 1.03 17.19
CA ASN A 78 -10.21 1.98 16.07
C ASN A 78 -11.21 3.16 16.16
N LEU A 79 -11.33 3.73 17.35
CA LEU A 79 -12.31 4.80 17.66
C LEU A 79 -12.23 6.02 16.75
N GLN A 80 -11.15 6.22 16.03
CA GLN A 80 -11.08 7.27 15.01
C GLN A 80 -12.22 7.11 14.00
N TYR A 81 -12.51 5.89 13.60
CA TYR A 81 -13.57 5.57 12.64
C TYR A 81 -14.96 5.88 13.21
N ASP A 82 -15.24 5.37 14.41
CA ASP A 82 -16.54 5.57 15.07
C ASP A 82 -16.83 7.05 15.34
N LEU A 83 -15.82 7.79 15.79
CA LEU A 83 -15.95 9.23 16.04
C LEU A 83 -16.20 10.02 14.75
N GLN A 84 -15.63 9.64 13.62
CA GLN A 84 -15.91 10.26 12.33
C GLN A 84 -17.39 10.10 11.98
N TRP A 85 -17.92 8.90 12.09
CA TRP A 85 -19.33 8.62 11.83
C TRP A 85 -20.26 9.37 12.78
N LEU A 86 -19.98 9.30 14.08
CA LEU A 86 -20.80 10.00 15.06
C LEU A 86 -20.83 11.51 14.80
N TRP A 87 -19.68 12.13 14.58
CA TRP A 87 -19.62 13.58 14.36
C TRP A 87 -20.20 13.99 13.02
N ALA A 88 -20.03 13.21 11.97
CA ALA A 88 -20.64 13.46 10.66
C ALA A 88 -22.18 13.38 10.73
N CYS A 89 -22.73 12.47 11.54
CA CYS A 89 -24.17 12.36 11.79
C CYS A 89 -24.70 13.39 12.82
N GLY A 90 -23.86 14.33 13.26
CA GLY A 90 -24.28 15.44 14.15
C GLY A 90 -24.24 15.12 15.64
N PHE A 91 -23.78 13.96 16.04
CA PHE A 91 -23.57 13.66 17.47
C PHE A 91 -22.41 14.49 18.05
N LYS A 92 -22.49 14.75 19.35
CA LYS A 92 -21.49 15.51 20.08
C LYS A 92 -20.89 14.63 21.16
N TYR A 93 -19.57 14.56 21.20
CA TYR A 93 -18.85 13.89 22.26
C TYR A 93 -17.48 14.54 22.46
N ASP A 94 -17.24 15.08 23.66
CA ASP A 94 -15.97 15.71 24.06
C ASP A 94 -15.28 15.00 25.25
N GLY A 95 -15.85 13.92 25.76
CA GLY A 95 -15.29 13.11 26.84
C GLY A 95 -13.95 12.46 26.48
N GLN A 96 -13.42 11.70 27.42
CA GLN A 96 -12.20 10.92 27.23
C GLN A 96 -12.48 9.71 26.32
N ILE A 97 -11.43 9.24 25.61
CA ILE A 97 -11.50 8.01 24.81
C ILE A 97 -10.44 7.01 25.28
N PHE A 98 -10.73 5.74 25.08
CA PHE A 98 -9.77 4.65 25.16
C PHE A 98 -9.91 3.77 23.92
N ASP A 99 -8.98 3.90 23.00
CA ASP A 99 -8.91 3.08 21.80
C ASP A 99 -8.10 1.81 22.10
N THR A 100 -8.77 0.66 22.05
CA THR A 100 -8.14 -0.64 22.33
C THR A 100 -7.14 -1.06 21.25
N MET A 101 -7.32 -0.63 19.99
CA MET A 101 -6.35 -0.85 18.93
C MET A 101 -5.04 -0.11 19.22
N LEU A 102 -5.12 1.16 19.58
CA LEU A 102 -3.94 1.96 19.94
C LEU A 102 -3.30 1.48 21.24
N GLY A 103 -4.13 1.05 22.21
CA GLY A 103 -3.65 0.46 23.45
C GLY A 103 -2.79 -0.77 23.22
N ASP A 104 -3.27 -1.70 22.39
CA ASP A 104 -2.50 -2.90 22.02
C ASP A 104 -1.24 -2.56 21.21
N TYR A 105 -1.35 -1.65 20.22
CA TYR A 105 -0.23 -1.22 19.41
C TYR A 105 0.97 -0.70 20.26
N ILE A 106 0.68 0.07 21.29
CA ILE A 106 1.70 0.61 22.18
C ILE A 106 2.36 -0.51 23.00
N LEU A 107 1.57 -1.46 23.52
CA LEU A 107 2.08 -2.62 24.26
C LEU A 107 2.98 -3.53 23.41
N GLN A 108 2.78 -3.56 22.10
CA GLN A 108 3.65 -4.31 21.18
C GLN A 108 5.07 -3.73 21.03
N ARG A 109 5.33 -2.50 21.48
CA ARG A 109 6.67 -1.88 21.50
C ARG A 109 7.40 -1.99 20.14
N GLY A 110 6.69 -1.80 19.03
CA GLY A 110 7.25 -1.81 17.67
C GLY A 110 7.37 -3.19 17.00
N GLN A 111 6.83 -4.25 17.58
CA GLN A 111 6.85 -5.59 16.98
C GLN A 111 5.97 -5.72 15.72
N LYS A 112 5.14 -4.71 15.43
CA LYS A 112 4.31 -4.63 14.20
C LYS A 112 3.37 -5.82 13.97
N GLY A 113 2.88 -6.45 15.04
CA GLY A 113 1.80 -7.44 14.95
C GLY A 113 0.50 -6.79 14.48
N SER A 114 -0.37 -7.55 13.84
CA SER A 114 -1.68 -7.05 13.44
C SER A 114 -2.49 -6.60 14.66
N VAL A 115 -3.15 -5.45 14.54
CA VAL A 115 -3.96 -4.82 15.60
C VAL A 115 -5.46 -4.89 15.30
N SER A 116 -5.91 -5.69 14.33
CA SER A 116 -7.35 -5.94 14.14
C SER A 116 -7.96 -6.58 15.39
N LEU A 117 -9.23 -6.33 15.66
CA LEU A 117 -9.93 -6.86 16.84
C LEU A 117 -9.76 -8.38 16.95
N GLU A 118 -9.89 -9.10 15.84
CA GLU A 118 -9.68 -10.56 15.77
C GLU A 118 -8.25 -10.95 16.20
N ASN A 119 -7.22 -10.26 15.71
CA ASN A 119 -5.84 -10.59 16.07
C ASN A 119 -5.48 -10.20 17.50
N CYS A 120 -6.07 -9.10 18.01
CA CYS A 120 -5.96 -8.75 19.42
C CYS A 120 -6.64 -9.80 20.29
N ALA A 121 -7.85 -10.23 19.96
CA ALA A 121 -8.54 -11.28 20.69
C ALA A 121 -7.72 -12.58 20.76
N LEU A 122 -7.14 -13.01 19.63
CA LEU A 122 -6.26 -14.18 19.57
C LEU A 122 -5.01 -14.00 20.44
N ARG A 123 -4.39 -12.83 20.44
CA ARG A 123 -3.16 -12.53 21.21
C ARG A 123 -3.39 -12.64 22.71
N TYR A 124 -4.57 -12.23 23.16
CA TYR A 124 -4.92 -12.20 24.57
C TYR A 124 -5.81 -13.36 25.02
N ASP A 125 -5.98 -14.37 24.16
CA ASP A 125 -6.81 -15.56 24.42
C ASP A 125 -8.24 -15.20 24.85
N LEU A 126 -8.84 -14.24 24.14
CA LEU A 126 -10.22 -13.82 24.35
C LEU A 126 -11.18 -14.65 23.53
N ASP A 127 -12.35 -14.96 24.09
CA ASP A 127 -13.40 -15.73 23.41
C ASP A 127 -13.99 -14.92 22.24
N MET A 128 -13.68 -15.34 21.04
CA MET A 128 -14.16 -14.74 19.80
C MET A 128 -14.85 -15.79 18.96
N LYS A 129 -16.18 -15.81 19.00
CA LYS A 129 -16.97 -16.63 18.08
C LYS A 129 -16.87 -16.03 16.68
N LYS A 130 -16.18 -16.71 15.76
CA LYS A 130 -16.13 -16.31 14.34
C LYS A 130 -17.53 -16.44 13.74
N SER A 131 -18.18 -15.32 13.50
CA SER A 131 -19.35 -15.29 12.62
C SER A 131 -18.86 -15.15 11.18
N ASP A 132 -18.77 -16.26 10.46
CA ASP A 132 -18.54 -16.21 9.00
C ASP A 132 -19.79 -15.73 8.23
N THR A 133 -20.91 -15.58 8.93
CA THR A 133 -22.22 -15.21 8.36
C THR A 133 -22.17 -13.86 7.65
N LEU A 134 -21.64 -12.81 8.29
CA LEU A 134 -21.56 -11.49 7.65
C LEU A 134 -20.60 -11.47 6.45
N LYS A 135 -19.49 -12.20 6.53
CA LYS A 135 -18.56 -12.31 5.40
C LYS A 135 -19.24 -12.91 4.16
N ASP A 136 -20.19 -13.79 4.36
CA ASP A 136 -20.95 -14.38 3.26
C ASP A 136 -21.92 -13.38 2.63
N TYR A 137 -22.61 -12.56 3.43
CA TYR A 137 -23.44 -11.46 2.93
C TYR A 137 -22.61 -10.47 2.10
N PHE A 138 -21.46 -10.01 2.60
CA PHE A 138 -20.57 -9.09 1.87
C PHE A 138 -20.01 -9.71 0.58
N ARG A 139 -19.67 -11.02 0.57
CA ARG A 139 -19.26 -11.71 -0.66
C ARG A 139 -20.36 -11.74 -1.71
N ARG A 140 -21.63 -11.82 -1.28
CA ARG A 140 -22.81 -11.78 -2.15
C ARG A 140 -23.19 -10.36 -2.58
N GLY A 141 -22.47 -9.33 -2.07
CA GLY A 141 -22.67 -7.93 -2.43
C GLY A 141 -23.72 -7.19 -1.61
N PHE A 142 -24.19 -7.75 -0.50
CA PHE A 142 -25.10 -7.06 0.41
C PHE A 142 -24.39 -5.93 1.16
N GLN A 143 -25.10 -4.82 1.37
CA GLN A 143 -24.70 -3.75 2.27
C GLN A 143 -25.21 -4.02 3.69
N THR A 144 -24.67 -3.29 4.67
CA THR A 144 -25.07 -3.48 6.08
C THR A 144 -26.54 -3.21 6.33
N ASP A 145 -27.15 -2.24 5.61
CA ASP A 145 -28.58 -1.94 5.69
C ASP A 145 -29.50 -3.03 5.09
N GLU A 146 -28.91 -3.98 4.34
CA GLU A 146 -29.62 -5.09 3.68
C GLU A 146 -29.50 -6.42 4.42
N ILE A 147 -28.57 -6.51 5.37
CA ILE A 147 -28.38 -7.72 6.21
C ILE A 147 -29.51 -7.77 7.24
N PRO A 148 -30.14 -8.94 7.51
CA PRO A 148 -31.19 -9.03 8.54
C PRO A 148 -30.74 -8.38 9.85
N LEU A 149 -31.58 -7.50 10.40
CA LEU A 149 -31.26 -6.66 11.55
C LEU A 149 -30.84 -7.50 12.77
N GLU A 150 -31.45 -8.66 12.98
CA GLU A 150 -31.10 -9.58 14.07
C GLU A 150 -29.68 -10.12 13.92
N GLU A 151 -29.26 -10.48 12.71
CA GLU A 151 -27.92 -11.01 12.43
C GLU A 151 -26.85 -9.91 12.57
N LEU A 152 -27.12 -8.73 12.02
CA LEU A 152 -26.20 -7.58 12.11
C LEU A 152 -26.08 -7.10 13.57
N SER A 153 -27.18 -7.04 14.31
CA SER A 153 -27.18 -6.68 15.73
C SER A 153 -26.41 -7.71 16.58
N THR A 154 -26.58 -9.00 16.28
CA THR A 154 -25.85 -10.07 16.96
C THR A 154 -24.35 -9.96 16.73
N TYR A 155 -23.93 -9.62 15.51
CA TYR A 155 -22.54 -9.39 15.19
C TYR A 155 -21.97 -8.18 15.96
N LEU A 156 -22.65 -7.03 15.87
CA LEU A 156 -22.27 -5.80 16.58
C LEU A 156 -22.16 -6.04 18.11
N GLU A 157 -23.13 -6.74 18.71
CA GLU A 157 -23.03 -7.11 20.12
C GLU A 157 -21.83 -7.99 20.44
N GLN A 158 -21.43 -8.87 19.52
CA GLN A 158 -20.25 -9.70 19.71
C GLN A 158 -18.98 -8.87 19.70
N ASP A 159 -18.86 -7.90 18.79
CA ASP A 159 -17.71 -7.01 18.72
C ASP A 159 -17.62 -6.10 19.95
N LEU A 160 -18.75 -5.62 20.47
CA LEU A 160 -18.80 -4.92 21.76
C LEU A 160 -18.28 -5.79 22.93
N LYS A 161 -18.67 -7.07 22.99
CA LYS A 161 -18.21 -8.01 24.04
C LYS A 161 -16.71 -8.25 23.97
N VAL A 162 -16.18 -8.46 22.76
CA VAL A 162 -14.75 -8.67 22.54
C VAL A 162 -13.96 -7.40 22.88
N THR A 163 -14.42 -6.24 22.41
CA THR A 163 -13.79 -4.94 22.71
C THR A 163 -13.77 -4.65 24.20
N ARG A 164 -14.86 -4.95 24.93
CA ARG A 164 -14.92 -4.84 26.37
C ARG A 164 -13.90 -5.75 27.07
N SER A 165 -13.85 -7.01 26.67
CA SER A 165 -12.90 -7.99 27.22
C SER A 165 -11.46 -7.57 26.96
N LEU A 166 -11.19 -7.08 25.76
CA LEU A 166 -9.89 -6.55 25.36
C LEU A 166 -9.51 -5.31 26.20
N TYR A 167 -10.46 -4.38 26.42
CA TYR A 167 -10.24 -3.21 27.28
C TYR A 167 -9.74 -3.60 28.66
N TRP A 168 -10.43 -4.55 29.33
CA TRP A 168 -10.03 -5.00 30.66
C TRP A 168 -8.68 -5.71 30.63
N ARG A 169 -8.45 -6.54 29.64
CA ARG A 169 -7.17 -7.22 29.48
C ARG A 169 -6.01 -6.24 29.27
N LEU A 170 -6.21 -5.21 28.45
CA LEU A 170 -5.21 -4.17 28.25
C LEU A 170 -4.93 -3.38 29.53
N LEU A 171 -5.96 -3.08 30.33
CA LEU A 171 -5.74 -2.43 31.62
C LEU A 171 -4.88 -3.30 32.56
N ASP A 172 -5.12 -4.60 32.60
CA ASP A 172 -4.28 -5.52 33.37
C ASP A 172 -2.83 -5.52 32.88
N GLU A 173 -2.60 -5.50 31.56
CA GLU A 173 -1.25 -5.39 30.99
C GLU A 173 -0.58 -4.05 31.34
N TYR A 174 -1.30 -2.94 31.30
CA TYR A 174 -0.80 -1.62 31.67
C TYR A 174 -0.53 -1.46 33.17
N ASN A 175 -1.15 -2.24 34.01
CA ASN A 175 -0.90 -2.26 35.46
C ASN A 175 0.38 -3.03 35.86
N LYS A 176 1.04 -3.72 34.92
CA LYS A 176 2.30 -4.40 35.17
C LYS A 176 3.45 -3.38 35.29
N PRO A 177 4.44 -3.60 36.17
CA PRO A 177 5.55 -2.66 36.37
C PRO A 177 6.31 -2.33 35.09
N GLU A 178 6.50 -3.29 34.19
CA GLU A 178 7.19 -3.12 32.90
C GLU A 178 6.43 -2.27 31.89
N ALA A 179 5.16 -1.99 32.12
CA ALA A 179 4.31 -1.16 31.26
C ALA A 179 4.02 0.24 31.85
N GLU A 180 4.49 0.55 33.06
CA GLU A 180 4.23 1.83 33.74
C GLU A 180 4.60 3.05 32.88
N SER A 181 5.76 3.00 32.23
CA SER A 181 6.23 4.07 31.32
C SER A 181 5.35 4.27 30.08
N LEU A 182 4.56 3.25 29.71
CA LEU A 182 3.68 3.29 28.53
C LEU A 182 2.31 3.91 28.82
N VAL A 183 1.93 4.06 30.09
CA VAL A 183 0.63 4.65 30.47
C VAL A 183 0.49 6.08 29.94
N ASN A 184 1.49 6.91 30.15
CA ASN A 184 1.48 8.29 29.63
C ASN A 184 1.47 8.33 28.10
N VAL A 185 2.17 7.39 27.44
CA VAL A 185 2.16 7.27 25.98
C VAL A 185 0.76 6.93 25.49
N ARG A 186 0.10 5.94 26.10
CA ARG A 186 -1.28 5.56 25.79
C ARG A 186 -2.24 6.75 25.93
N ASP A 187 -2.20 7.45 27.07
CA ASP A 187 -3.11 8.55 27.35
C ASP A 187 -2.90 9.73 26.40
N THR A 188 -1.65 10.03 26.08
CA THR A 188 -1.31 11.04 25.08
C THR A 188 -1.77 10.61 23.69
N THR A 189 -1.56 9.35 23.31
CA THR A 189 -1.96 8.84 21.99
C THR A 189 -3.48 8.89 21.82
N ASN A 190 -4.27 8.57 22.84
CA ASN A 190 -5.73 8.71 22.80
C ASN A 190 -6.17 10.18 22.60
N LYS A 191 -5.54 11.13 23.28
CA LYS A 191 -5.80 12.57 23.06
C LYS A 191 -5.45 12.99 21.64
N VAL A 192 -4.30 12.54 21.14
CA VAL A 192 -3.86 12.81 19.76
C VAL A 192 -4.82 12.20 18.75
N CYS A 193 -5.27 10.95 18.95
CA CYS A 193 -6.27 10.29 18.10
C CYS A 193 -7.52 11.15 17.95
N LYS A 194 -8.11 11.59 19.06
CA LYS A 194 -9.29 12.48 19.05
C LYS A 194 -9.03 13.80 18.30
N THR A 195 -7.84 14.39 18.48
CA THR A 195 -7.44 15.63 17.81
C THR A 195 -7.27 15.40 16.30
N LEU A 196 -6.63 14.32 15.91
CA LEU A 196 -6.45 13.96 14.50
C LEU A 196 -7.81 13.68 13.82
N THR A 197 -8.73 13.04 14.53
CA THR A 197 -10.10 12.85 14.03
C THR A 197 -10.78 14.20 13.76
N LYS A 198 -10.66 15.19 14.67
CA LYS A 198 -11.20 16.54 14.43
C LYS A 198 -10.54 17.23 13.23
N ILE A 199 -9.23 17.07 13.05
CA ILE A 199 -8.51 17.59 11.88
C ILE A 199 -9.03 16.94 10.60
N TYR A 200 -9.19 15.61 10.61
CA TYR A 200 -9.75 14.87 9.48
C TYR A 200 -11.17 15.35 9.12
N MET A 201 -12.04 15.53 10.13
CA MET A 201 -13.41 16.03 9.93
C MET A 201 -13.47 17.45 9.36
N ASN A 202 -12.52 18.30 9.73
CA ASN A 202 -12.45 19.65 9.19
C ASN A 202 -11.95 19.69 7.75
N GLY A 203 -11.12 18.69 7.37
CA GLY A 203 -10.42 18.71 6.11
C GLY A 203 -9.46 19.90 5.98
N PHE A 204 -9.00 20.16 4.77
CA PHE A 204 -8.24 21.36 4.42
C PHE A 204 -8.48 21.73 2.95
N SER A 205 -8.37 23.01 2.65
CA SER A 205 -8.58 23.51 1.29
C SER A 205 -7.36 23.26 0.40
N ILE A 206 -7.61 22.87 -0.82
CA ILE A 206 -6.60 22.65 -1.87
C ILE A 206 -6.65 23.80 -2.87
N ASP A 207 -5.53 24.46 -3.08
CA ASP A 207 -5.35 25.35 -4.22
C ASP A 207 -5.20 24.51 -5.50
N LYS A 208 -6.31 24.36 -6.24
CA LYS A 208 -6.34 23.56 -7.46
C LYS A 208 -5.42 24.12 -8.56
N THR A 209 -5.10 25.42 -8.55
CA THR A 209 -4.19 26.02 -9.52
C THR A 209 -2.74 25.64 -9.17
N ALA A 210 -2.37 25.82 -7.91
CA ALA A 210 -1.07 25.40 -7.43
C ALA A 210 -0.83 23.90 -7.62
N LEU A 211 -1.85 23.07 -7.39
CA LEU A 211 -1.76 21.61 -7.59
C LEU A 211 -1.47 21.26 -9.07
N LYS A 212 -2.14 21.94 -10.03
CA LYS A 212 -1.87 21.76 -11.46
C LYS A 212 -0.43 22.18 -11.84
N ASP A 213 0.05 23.27 -11.25
CA ASP A 213 1.43 23.72 -11.50
C ASP A 213 2.45 22.74 -10.94
N VAL A 214 2.22 22.20 -9.75
CA VAL A 214 3.05 21.14 -9.15
C VAL A 214 3.02 19.86 -10.00
N ARG A 215 1.84 19.43 -10.46
CA ARG A 215 1.71 18.31 -11.40
C ARG A 215 2.60 18.50 -12.61
N LYS A 216 2.44 19.64 -13.29
CA LYS A 216 3.22 19.95 -14.49
C LYS A 216 4.71 19.93 -14.23
N GLN A 217 5.15 20.52 -13.12
CA GLN A 217 6.57 20.52 -12.74
C GLN A 217 7.12 19.10 -12.57
N PHE A 218 6.38 18.21 -11.89
CA PHE A 218 6.80 16.83 -11.71
C PHE A 218 6.75 16.00 -13.00
N GLU A 219 5.74 16.20 -13.84
CA GLU A 219 5.65 15.55 -15.15
C GLU A 219 6.82 15.97 -16.07
N ASP A 220 7.13 17.26 -16.13
CA ASP A 220 8.27 17.79 -16.90
C ASP A 220 9.60 17.25 -16.36
N GLU A 221 9.77 17.22 -15.03
CA GLU A 221 10.96 16.63 -14.39
C GLU A 221 11.08 15.13 -14.70
N LEU A 222 9.99 14.39 -14.58
CA LEU A 222 9.96 12.94 -14.87
C LEU A 222 10.35 12.66 -16.31
N LEU A 223 9.78 13.39 -17.25
CA LEU A 223 10.12 13.29 -18.68
C LEU A 223 11.60 13.54 -18.95
N GLN A 224 12.18 14.55 -18.32
CA GLN A 224 13.61 14.86 -18.47
C GLN A 224 14.49 13.73 -17.90
N ILE A 225 14.14 13.20 -16.73
CA ILE A 225 14.85 12.08 -16.11
C ILE A 225 14.76 10.84 -16.99
N GLU A 226 13.57 10.49 -17.45
CA GLU A 226 13.35 9.33 -18.32
C GLU A 226 14.13 9.44 -19.64
N ASN A 227 14.18 10.62 -20.24
CA ASN A 227 14.98 10.85 -21.44
C ASN A 227 16.48 10.62 -21.19
N ARG A 228 17.04 11.12 -20.07
CA ARG A 228 18.44 10.87 -19.68
C ARG A 228 18.71 9.40 -19.41
N LEU A 229 17.83 8.74 -18.65
CA LEU A 229 17.93 7.32 -18.34
C LEU A 229 17.88 6.46 -19.61
N ASN A 230 16.93 6.72 -20.50
CA ASN A 230 16.78 5.98 -21.75
C ASN A 230 17.97 6.18 -22.69
N ALA A 231 18.49 7.41 -22.78
CA ALA A 231 19.68 7.69 -23.56
C ALA A 231 20.89 6.92 -23.00
N LYS A 232 21.05 6.87 -21.67
CA LYS A 232 22.12 6.10 -21.03
C LYS A 232 21.95 4.60 -21.21
N VAL A 233 20.76 4.07 -21.02
CA VAL A 233 20.45 2.65 -21.30
C VAL A 233 20.78 2.32 -22.75
N LYS A 234 20.38 3.16 -23.70
CA LYS A 234 20.70 2.95 -25.13
C LYS A 234 22.20 2.94 -25.38
N SER A 235 22.98 3.80 -24.73
CA SER A 235 24.44 3.82 -24.83
C SER A 235 25.07 2.52 -24.29
N LEU A 236 24.55 1.99 -23.18
CA LEU A 236 25.08 0.81 -22.48
C LEU A 236 24.60 -0.52 -23.09
N MET A 237 23.30 -0.60 -23.42
CA MET A 237 22.62 -1.83 -23.79
C MET A 237 22.22 -1.89 -25.27
N GLY A 238 22.39 -0.82 -26.02
CA GLY A 238 21.90 -0.68 -27.38
C GLY A 238 20.39 -0.53 -27.44
N ASP A 239 19.79 -1.08 -28.51
CA ASP A 239 18.33 -1.08 -28.69
C ASP A 239 17.64 -2.21 -27.89
N THR A 240 18.28 -2.75 -26.86
CA THR A 240 17.66 -3.72 -25.97
C THR A 240 16.51 -3.05 -25.23
N PRO A 241 15.26 -3.55 -25.34
CA PRO A 241 14.14 -2.95 -24.64
C PRO A 241 14.30 -3.17 -23.14
N ILE A 242 14.51 -2.10 -22.40
CA ILE A 242 14.61 -2.08 -20.92
C ILE A 242 13.44 -1.27 -20.38
N ASN A 243 12.63 -1.89 -19.56
CA ASN A 243 11.61 -1.22 -18.78
C ASN A 243 12.23 -0.76 -17.44
N LEU A 244 12.41 0.54 -17.28
CA LEU A 244 12.98 1.15 -16.07
C LEU A 244 12.11 0.99 -14.82
N ASN A 245 10.82 0.66 -14.99
CA ASN A 245 9.92 0.32 -13.89
C ASN A 245 10.00 -1.16 -13.47
N SER A 246 10.79 -1.98 -14.18
CA SER A 246 11.01 -3.38 -13.84
C SER A 246 12.30 -3.57 -13.05
N PRO A 247 12.26 -3.91 -11.75
CA PRO A 247 13.47 -4.15 -10.94
C PRO A 247 14.41 -5.18 -11.56
N GLU A 248 13.86 -6.22 -12.20
CA GLU A 248 14.65 -7.26 -12.87
C GLU A 248 15.44 -6.69 -14.07
N GLN A 249 14.79 -5.85 -14.89
CA GLN A 249 15.45 -5.26 -16.06
C GLN A 249 16.43 -4.16 -15.67
N VAL A 250 16.10 -3.34 -14.68
CA VAL A 250 17.04 -2.35 -14.10
C VAL A 250 18.26 -3.05 -13.52
N SER A 251 18.07 -4.18 -12.84
CA SER A 251 19.14 -5.02 -12.32
C SER A 251 20.13 -5.45 -13.42
N GLN A 252 19.64 -5.78 -14.63
CA GLN A 252 20.49 -6.13 -15.76
C GLN A 252 21.40 -4.97 -16.19
N VAL A 253 20.88 -3.73 -16.18
CA VAL A 253 21.66 -2.54 -16.53
C VAL A 253 22.71 -2.25 -15.46
N ILE A 254 22.35 -2.31 -14.20
CA ILE A 254 23.25 -1.97 -13.09
C ILE A 254 24.37 -3.01 -12.95
N TYR A 255 24.01 -4.28 -12.93
CA TYR A 255 24.95 -5.37 -12.62
C TYR A 255 25.51 -6.07 -13.85
N SER A 256 25.10 -5.69 -15.06
CA SER A 256 25.53 -6.29 -16.33
C SER A 256 25.29 -7.80 -16.41
N ARG A 257 24.24 -8.29 -15.77
CA ARG A 257 23.93 -9.72 -15.65
C ARG A 257 22.44 -9.96 -15.85
N ILE A 258 22.12 -11.06 -16.53
CA ILE A 258 20.76 -11.58 -16.70
C ILE A 258 20.68 -12.89 -15.89
N LEU A 259 19.67 -12.98 -15.02
CA LEU A 259 19.39 -14.19 -14.26
C LEU A 259 18.44 -15.09 -15.06
N TYR A 260 18.99 -16.00 -15.88
CA TYR A 260 18.17 -17.00 -16.60
C TYR A 260 17.65 -18.10 -15.68
N ASP A 261 18.44 -18.47 -14.67
CA ASP A 261 18.06 -19.45 -13.66
C ASP A 261 18.38 -18.92 -12.26
N LYS A 262 17.35 -18.44 -11.57
CA LYS A 262 17.45 -17.86 -10.23
C LYS A 262 17.97 -18.86 -9.19
N ARG A 263 17.68 -20.15 -9.36
CA ARG A 263 18.13 -21.20 -8.45
C ARG A 263 19.65 -21.42 -8.55
N LYS A 264 20.19 -21.45 -9.76
CA LYS A 264 21.62 -21.56 -9.99
C LYS A 264 22.38 -20.37 -9.42
N TRP A 265 21.80 -19.18 -9.51
CA TRP A 265 22.39 -17.97 -8.91
C TRP A 265 22.42 -18.02 -7.38
N ALA A 266 21.35 -18.46 -6.75
CA ALA A 266 21.32 -18.63 -5.30
C ALA A 266 22.40 -19.63 -4.85
N VAL A 267 22.53 -20.76 -5.55
CA VAL A 267 23.56 -21.77 -5.28
C VAL A 267 24.96 -21.21 -5.53
N ALA A 268 25.19 -20.47 -6.62
CA ALA A 268 26.48 -19.86 -6.90
C ALA A 268 26.91 -18.88 -5.80
N PHE A 269 25.96 -18.10 -5.27
CA PHE A 269 26.24 -17.21 -4.13
C PHE A 269 26.52 -17.95 -2.82
N ASP A 270 25.92 -19.12 -2.61
CA ASP A 270 26.14 -19.90 -1.40
C ASP A 270 27.55 -20.49 -1.31
N TYR A 271 28.23 -20.67 -2.45
CA TYR A 271 29.58 -21.21 -2.53
C TYR A 271 30.68 -20.16 -2.61
N VAL A 272 30.36 -18.87 -2.71
CA VAL A 272 31.34 -17.83 -3.01
C VAL A 272 31.36 -16.78 -1.92
N GLU A 273 32.26 -16.92 -0.98
CA GLU A 273 32.57 -15.89 0.03
C GLU A 273 33.47 -14.78 -0.53
N ASP A 274 34.28 -15.10 -1.55
CA ASP A 274 35.23 -14.17 -2.16
C ASP A 274 34.69 -13.58 -3.47
N LYS A 275 34.98 -12.29 -3.68
CA LYS A 275 34.63 -11.53 -4.87
C LYS A 275 35.25 -12.05 -6.16
N GLU A 276 36.46 -12.59 -6.09
CA GLU A 276 37.17 -13.16 -7.25
C GLU A 276 36.62 -14.55 -7.61
N GLU A 277 36.29 -15.37 -6.65
CA GLU A 277 35.59 -16.65 -6.87
C GLU A 277 34.21 -16.41 -7.50
N PHE A 278 33.47 -15.35 -7.04
CA PHE A 278 32.22 -14.98 -7.66
C PHE A 278 32.40 -14.55 -9.12
N LYS A 279 33.45 -13.80 -9.42
CA LYS A 279 33.79 -13.43 -10.80
C LYS A 279 34.09 -14.66 -11.65
N GLN A 280 34.77 -15.65 -11.10
CA GLN A 280 35.05 -16.91 -11.78
C GLN A 280 33.78 -17.72 -12.00
N ALA A 281 32.93 -17.89 -10.99
CA ALA A 281 31.65 -18.58 -11.11
C ALA A 281 30.75 -17.93 -12.16
N VAL A 282 30.79 -16.59 -12.27
CA VAL A 282 30.08 -15.86 -13.33
C VAL A 282 30.70 -16.10 -14.72
N LYS A 283 32.04 -16.23 -14.80
CA LYS A 283 32.72 -16.55 -16.06
C LYS A 283 32.37 -17.93 -16.56
N ASP A 284 32.31 -18.91 -15.67
CA ASP A 284 31.98 -20.30 -15.98
C ASP A 284 30.50 -20.45 -16.44
N ASN A 285 29.63 -19.54 -15.98
CA ASN A 285 28.26 -19.42 -16.45
C ASN A 285 28.08 -18.24 -17.45
N SER A 286 28.87 -18.23 -18.52
CA SER A 286 28.94 -17.12 -19.50
C SER A 286 27.59 -16.69 -20.10
N ALA A 287 26.57 -17.54 -20.05
CA ALA A 287 25.20 -17.22 -20.46
C ALA A 287 24.52 -16.18 -19.56
N MET A 288 25.02 -15.97 -18.34
CA MET A 288 24.47 -15.01 -17.36
C MET A 288 25.06 -13.60 -17.47
N MET A 289 26.07 -13.41 -18.28
CA MET A 289 26.67 -12.09 -18.51
C MET A 289 26.09 -11.43 -19.75
N VAL A 290 25.66 -10.18 -19.64
CA VAL A 290 25.21 -9.39 -20.78
C VAL A 290 26.44 -8.95 -21.59
N LYS A 291 26.87 -9.83 -22.51
CA LYS A 291 27.98 -9.55 -23.44
C LYS A 291 27.49 -9.21 -24.86
N THR A 292 26.22 -8.86 -24.99
CA THR A 292 25.63 -8.54 -26.28
C THR A 292 24.93 -7.20 -26.24
N LYS A 293 25.03 -6.47 -27.31
CA LYS A 293 24.30 -5.21 -27.54
C LYS A 293 23.26 -5.46 -28.63
N ALA A 294 22.03 -5.08 -28.38
CA ALA A 294 20.98 -5.20 -29.38
C ALA A 294 20.98 -4.00 -30.32
N SER A 295 20.64 -4.25 -31.57
CA SER A 295 20.30 -3.21 -32.55
C SER A 295 18.99 -3.60 -33.25
N VAL A 296 18.15 -2.63 -33.54
CA VAL A 296 16.88 -2.86 -34.23
C VAL A 296 17.14 -3.53 -35.58
N CYS A 297 16.40 -4.58 -35.88
CA CYS A 297 16.51 -5.25 -37.18
C CYS A 297 15.92 -4.34 -38.28
N GLN A 298 16.76 -3.83 -39.16
CA GLN A 298 16.37 -2.95 -40.26
C GLN A 298 15.43 -3.64 -41.26
N THR A 299 15.54 -4.96 -41.40
CA THR A 299 14.72 -5.74 -42.37
C THR A 299 13.25 -5.76 -41.97
N CYS A 300 12.93 -5.77 -40.67
CA CYS A 300 11.56 -5.80 -40.17
C CYS A 300 11.18 -4.58 -39.31
N ASN A 301 12.06 -3.61 -39.17
CA ASN A 301 11.91 -2.43 -38.35
C ASN A 301 11.42 -2.77 -36.92
N GLY A 302 12.08 -3.73 -36.28
CA GLY A 302 11.79 -4.16 -34.92
C GLY A 302 10.58 -5.11 -34.77
N ARG A 303 9.82 -5.36 -35.81
CA ARG A 303 8.54 -6.11 -35.70
C ARG A 303 8.70 -7.61 -35.59
N GLY A 304 9.87 -8.18 -35.93
CA GLY A 304 10.08 -9.65 -36.01
C GLY A 304 9.35 -10.33 -37.14
N LYS A 305 8.49 -9.61 -37.87
CA LYS A 305 7.61 -10.10 -38.93
C LYS A 305 7.63 -9.15 -40.14
N ILE A 306 7.48 -9.69 -41.34
CA ILE A 306 7.50 -8.94 -42.59
C ILE A 306 6.20 -9.24 -43.36
N TYR A 307 5.46 -8.20 -43.71
CA TYR A 307 4.29 -8.33 -44.60
C TYR A 307 4.75 -8.18 -46.06
N LYS A 308 4.58 -9.22 -46.83
CA LYS A 308 4.77 -9.14 -48.30
C LYS A 308 3.62 -8.35 -48.90
N THR A 309 3.93 -7.62 -49.97
CA THR A 309 2.95 -6.90 -50.78
C THR A 309 2.56 -7.77 -51.97
N LYS A 310 1.28 -7.83 -52.31
CA LYS A 310 0.76 -8.47 -53.48
C LYS A 310 1.05 -7.64 -54.73
N LYS A 311 0.84 -8.22 -55.93
CA LYS A 311 1.05 -7.51 -57.20
C LYS A 311 0.12 -6.27 -57.37
N ASP A 312 -1.02 -6.28 -56.67
CA ASP A 312 -2.00 -5.19 -56.63
C ASP A 312 -1.67 -4.07 -55.62
N GLY A 313 -0.53 -4.14 -54.94
CA GLY A 313 -0.11 -3.18 -53.91
C GLY A 313 -0.69 -3.45 -52.52
N THR A 314 -1.61 -4.38 -52.34
CA THR A 314 -2.18 -4.74 -51.04
C THR A 314 -1.25 -5.66 -50.26
N ARG A 315 -1.35 -5.61 -48.91
CA ARG A 315 -0.55 -6.49 -48.04
C ARG A 315 -1.21 -7.85 -47.87
N PHE A 316 -0.41 -8.90 -47.77
CA PHE A 316 -0.91 -10.21 -47.35
C PHE A 316 -1.43 -10.16 -45.91
N ALA A 317 -2.54 -10.84 -45.64
CA ALA A 317 -3.14 -10.86 -44.30
C ALA A 317 -2.21 -11.51 -43.24
N LYS A 318 -1.45 -12.55 -43.66
CA LYS A 318 -0.51 -13.24 -42.76
C LYS A 318 0.93 -12.73 -42.98
N PRO A 319 1.63 -12.30 -41.92
CA PRO A 319 3.03 -11.92 -42.05
C PRO A 319 3.94 -13.14 -42.10
N ASN A 320 5.06 -13.00 -42.81
CA ASN A 320 6.15 -13.96 -42.76
C ASN A 320 7.08 -13.69 -41.57
N ARG A 321 7.75 -14.72 -41.10
CA ARG A 321 8.81 -14.57 -40.10
C ARG A 321 9.98 -13.78 -40.70
N CYS A 322 10.54 -12.86 -39.91
CA CYS A 322 11.77 -12.20 -40.32
C CYS A 322 12.96 -13.13 -40.08
N THR A 323 13.54 -13.65 -41.12
CA THR A 323 14.72 -14.56 -41.08
C THR A 323 15.99 -13.81 -40.69
N SER A 324 16.05 -12.49 -40.95
CA SER A 324 17.22 -11.66 -40.65
C SER A 324 17.50 -11.46 -39.15
N CYS A 325 16.47 -11.59 -38.32
CA CYS A 325 16.58 -11.47 -36.85
C CYS A 325 15.95 -12.66 -36.13
N ASP A 326 15.58 -13.67 -36.83
CA ASP A 326 14.94 -14.86 -36.30
C ASP A 326 13.71 -14.53 -35.41
N THR A 327 12.82 -13.70 -35.95
CA THR A 327 11.59 -13.18 -35.28
C THR A 327 11.79 -12.30 -34.07
N ARG A 328 13.01 -12.06 -33.60
CA ARG A 328 13.31 -11.28 -32.38
C ARG A 328 13.06 -9.77 -32.50
N GLY A 329 13.02 -9.24 -33.74
CA GLY A 329 12.93 -7.79 -33.98
C GLY A 329 14.26 -7.07 -33.84
N TYR A 330 15.28 -7.69 -33.29
CA TYR A 330 16.61 -7.12 -33.09
C TYR A 330 17.73 -8.12 -33.41
N LYS A 331 18.90 -7.61 -33.73
CA LYS A 331 20.13 -8.38 -33.93
C LYS A 331 21.05 -8.15 -32.73
N LEU A 332 21.73 -9.21 -32.28
CA LEU A 332 22.68 -9.14 -31.18
C LEU A 332 24.09 -9.08 -31.71
N THR A 333 24.86 -8.08 -31.27
CA THR A 333 26.29 -7.96 -31.55
C THR A 333 27.05 -8.34 -30.26
N LYS A 334 28.02 -9.25 -30.37
CA LYS A 334 28.88 -9.59 -29.23
C LYS A 334 29.80 -8.42 -28.89
N LEU A 335 29.92 -8.14 -27.61
CA LEU A 335 30.82 -7.12 -27.06
C LEU A 335 32.08 -7.78 -26.47
N LYS A 336 33.19 -7.06 -26.52
CA LYS A 336 34.42 -7.46 -25.81
C LYS A 336 34.26 -7.31 -24.31
N GLN A 337 33.48 -6.31 -23.87
CA GLN A 337 33.16 -6.02 -22.48
C GLN A 337 31.69 -6.31 -22.20
N MET A 338 31.33 -6.37 -20.91
CA MET A 338 29.94 -6.50 -20.49
C MET A 338 29.13 -5.24 -20.86
N ALA A 339 27.88 -5.41 -21.27
CA ALA A 339 26.93 -4.32 -21.38
C ALA A 339 26.43 -3.92 -19.98
N GLY A 340 26.10 -2.64 -19.80
CA GLY A 340 25.63 -2.10 -18.51
C GLY A 340 26.75 -1.44 -17.70
N LEU A 341 26.43 -1.08 -16.44
CA LEU A 341 27.35 -0.36 -15.55
C LEU A 341 28.40 -1.24 -14.89
N GLY A 342 28.20 -2.55 -14.87
CA GLY A 342 29.18 -3.52 -14.38
C GLY A 342 29.38 -3.56 -12.87
N PHE A 343 28.43 -3.03 -12.07
CA PHE A 343 28.50 -3.17 -10.62
C PHE A 343 28.47 -4.61 -10.16
N PHE A 344 29.11 -4.85 -9.03
CA PHE A 344 29.11 -6.13 -8.36
C PHE A 344 28.21 -6.05 -7.12
N PRO A 345 27.30 -7.01 -6.91
CA PRO A 345 26.54 -7.07 -5.67
C PRO A 345 27.50 -7.32 -4.50
N PRO A 346 27.47 -6.52 -3.42
CA PRO A 346 28.43 -6.62 -2.33
C PRO A 346 28.30 -7.90 -1.50
N SER A 347 27.13 -8.50 -1.47
CA SER A 347 26.87 -9.71 -0.67
C SER A 347 25.70 -10.52 -1.20
N LYS A 348 25.53 -11.75 -0.70
CA LYS A 348 24.41 -12.65 -0.94
C LYS A 348 23.05 -12.00 -0.65
N ALA A 349 22.96 -11.13 0.35
CA ALA A 349 21.73 -10.43 0.73
C ALA A 349 21.15 -9.55 -0.39
N TRP A 350 21.93 -9.26 -1.43
CA TRP A 350 21.49 -8.50 -2.60
C TRP A 350 20.83 -9.37 -3.68
N VAL A 351 20.81 -10.68 -3.52
CA VAL A 351 20.13 -11.59 -4.44
C VAL A 351 18.66 -11.69 -4.05
N SER A 352 17.76 -11.34 -4.98
CA SER A 352 16.32 -11.46 -4.80
C SER A 352 15.72 -12.44 -5.80
N ALA A 353 14.42 -12.75 -5.61
CA ALA A 353 13.67 -13.56 -6.58
C ALA A 353 13.66 -12.98 -7.99
N ASN A 354 13.82 -11.66 -8.12
CA ASN A 354 13.75 -10.91 -9.38
C ASN A 354 15.11 -10.43 -9.91
N GLY A 355 16.20 -11.00 -9.43
CA GLY A 355 17.54 -10.60 -9.79
C GLY A 355 18.30 -9.99 -8.61
N PHE A 356 19.31 -9.17 -8.88
CA PHE A 356 19.98 -8.43 -7.83
C PHE A 356 19.14 -7.23 -7.40
N SER A 357 19.14 -6.95 -6.11
CA SER A 357 18.29 -5.94 -5.52
C SER A 357 18.60 -4.53 -6.04
N THR A 358 17.56 -3.83 -6.43
CA THR A 358 17.55 -2.42 -6.82
C THR A 358 16.75 -1.56 -5.82
N SER A 359 16.63 -2.03 -4.57
CA SER A 359 15.91 -1.30 -3.51
C SER A 359 16.55 0.07 -3.25
N LYS A 360 15.78 1.00 -2.70
CA LYS A 360 16.22 2.37 -2.41
C LYS A 360 17.53 2.41 -1.60
N GLY A 361 17.64 1.58 -0.55
CA GLY A 361 18.85 1.51 0.28
C GLY A 361 20.05 0.95 -0.48
N ASN A 362 19.83 -0.02 -1.37
CA ASN A 362 20.89 -0.59 -2.18
C ASN A 362 21.36 0.38 -3.27
N LEU A 363 20.44 1.14 -3.88
CA LEU A 363 20.81 2.21 -4.82
C LEU A 363 21.65 3.28 -4.13
N GLU A 364 21.32 3.67 -2.90
CA GLU A 364 22.14 4.63 -2.12
C GLU A 364 23.56 4.11 -1.86
N GLN A 365 23.71 2.84 -1.53
CA GLN A 365 25.04 2.22 -1.37
C GLN A 365 25.82 2.20 -2.69
N LEU A 366 25.16 1.90 -3.81
CA LEU A 366 25.79 1.91 -5.14
C LEU A 366 26.20 3.34 -5.56
N ILE A 367 25.41 4.35 -5.26
CA ILE A 367 25.78 5.76 -5.46
C ILE A 367 27.04 6.11 -4.68
N ASN A 368 27.13 5.71 -3.42
CA ASN A 368 28.32 5.93 -2.60
C ASN A 368 29.56 5.20 -3.15
N ILE A 369 29.37 3.97 -3.65
CA ILE A 369 30.46 3.22 -4.32
C ILE A 369 30.88 3.94 -5.61
N ALA A 370 29.92 4.43 -6.40
CA ALA A 370 30.22 5.18 -7.63
C ALA A 370 31.05 6.45 -7.33
N LYS A 371 30.63 7.22 -6.32
CA LYS A 371 31.37 8.40 -5.83
C LYS A 371 32.79 8.07 -5.40
N SER A 372 32.96 7.05 -4.57
CA SER A 372 34.28 6.64 -4.05
C SER A 372 35.25 6.13 -5.12
N LYS A 373 34.74 5.83 -6.33
CA LYS A 373 35.51 5.33 -7.47
C LYS A 373 35.54 6.29 -8.67
N ASP A 374 35.09 7.52 -8.48
CA ASP A 374 35.00 8.54 -9.52
C ASP A 374 34.21 8.09 -10.77
N MET A 375 33.17 7.24 -10.57
CA MET A 375 32.33 6.73 -11.64
C MET A 375 31.17 7.71 -11.92
N THR A 376 31.45 8.93 -12.37
CA THR A 376 30.49 10.03 -12.49
C THR A 376 29.25 9.70 -13.32
N GLU A 377 29.40 8.98 -14.43
CA GLU A 377 28.27 8.57 -15.28
C GLU A 377 27.37 7.53 -14.61
N ALA A 378 27.93 6.62 -13.82
CA ALA A 378 27.18 5.63 -13.08
C ALA A 378 26.47 6.29 -11.89
N GLU A 379 27.12 7.22 -11.20
CA GLU A 379 26.53 8.01 -10.13
C GLU A 379 25.31 8.79 -10.64
N ALA A 380 25.44 9.50 -11.75
CA ALA A 380 24.34 10.26 -12.36
C ALA A 380 23.15 9.33 -12.71
N PHE A 381 23.42 8.19 -13.35
CA PHE A 381 22.38 7.22 -13.71
C PHE A 381 21.63 6.68 -12.48
N LEU A 382 22.35 6.28 -11.44
CA LEU A 382 21.75 5.74 -10.20
C LEU A 382 20.96 6.81 -9.44
N THR A 383 21.45 8.07 -9.47
CA THR A 383 20.76 9.22 -8.88
C THR A 383 19.45 9.51 -9.63
N ASP A 384 19.49 9.50 -10.96
CA ASP A 384 18.30 9.68 -11.79
C ASP A 384 17.28 8.55 -11.57
N LEU A 385 17.70 7.28 -11.44
CA LEU A 385 16.81 6.17 -11.10
C LEU A 385 16.11 6.36 -9.76
N LYS A 386 16.86 6.79 -8.74
CA LYS A 386 16.30 7.06 -7.41
C LYS A 386 15.29 8.23 -7.49
N ARG A 387 15.60 9.27 -8.24
CA ARG A 387 14.74 10.44 -8.39
C ARG A 387 13.50 10.12 -9.21
N GLN A 388 13.61 9.33 -10.29
CA GLN A 388 12.48 8.84 -11.08
C GLN A 388 11.45 8.14 -10.18
N SER A 389 11.91 7.20 -9.36
CA SER A 389 11.02 6.47 -8.43
C SER A 389 10.32 7.40 -7.43
N ALA A 390 11.03 8.41 -6.92
CA ALA A 390 10.45 9.38 -5.99
C ALA A 390 9.40 10.26 -6.67
N VAL A 391 9.71 10.83 -7.85
CA VAL A 391 8.79 11.69 -8.60
C VAL A 391 7.56 10.91 -9.06
N SER A 392 7.71 9.69 -9.57
CA SER A 392 6.57 8.82 -9.91
C SER A 392 5.68 8.56 -8.70
N SER A 393 6.28 8.32 -7.51
CA SER A 393 5.51 8.14 -6.28
C SER A 393 4.79 9.42 -5.84
N TYR A 394 5.42 10.58 -6.00
CA TYR A 394 4.76 11.86 -5.70
C TYR A 394 3.58 12.12 -6.62
N LEU A 395 3.70 11.88 -7.90
CA LEU A 395 2.59 12.00 -8.85
C LEU A 395 1.45 11.06 -8.48
N SER A 396 1.73 9.76 -8.35
CA SER A 396 0.67 8.76 -8.15
C SER A 396 0.07 8.78 -6.74
N ALA A 397 0.87 8.97 -5.69
CA ALA A 397 0.37 8.89 -4.31
C ALA A 397 -0.16 10.22 -3.78
N PHE A 398 0.47 11.34 -4.15
CA PHE A 398 0.05 12.65 -3.64
C PHE A 398 -0.79 13.42 -4.68
N VAL A 399 -0.26 13.69 -5.87
CA VAL A 399 -0.95 14.57 -6.82
C VAL A 399 -2.24 13.92 -7.32
N ASP A 400 -2.19 12.68 -7.81
CA ASP A 400 -3.37 11.95 -8.27
C ASP A 400 -4.34 11.68 -7.10
N GLY A 401 -3.81 11.36 -5.91
CA GLY A 401 -4.63 11.16 -4.72
C GLY A 401 -5.35 12.43 -4.29
N ILE A 402 -4.65 13.55 -4.20
CA ILE A 402 -5.23 14.84 -3.84
C ILE A 402 -6.29 15.24 -4.87
N GLU A 403 -6.01 15.16 -6.18
CA GLU A 403 -7.02 15.49 -7.21
C GLU A 403 -8.27 14.61 -7.12
N HIS A 404 -8.07 13.30 -6.89
CA HIS A 404 -9.17 12.33 -6.83
C HIS A 404 -10.12 12.60 -5.66
N TYR A 405 -9.58 12.96 -4.49
CA TYR A 405 -10.38 13.16 -3.27
C TYR A 405 -10.77 14.62 -3.03
N THR A 406 -10.22 15.58 -3.78
CA THR A 406 -10.62 16.98 -3.66
C THR A 406 -12.01 17.21 -4.23
N LYS A 407 -12.94 17.66 -3.39
CA LYS A 407 -14.32 17.97 -3.76
C LYS A 407 -14.40 19.21 -4.67
N ASP A 408 -15.60 19.47 -5.23
CA ASP A 408 -15.81 20.62 -6.13
C ASP A 408 -15.55 21.97 -5.45
N ASP A 409 -15.82 22.07 -4.16
CA ASP A 409 -15.56 23.26 -3.33
C ASP A 409 -14.07 23.46 -2.99
N GLY A 410 -13.20 22.53 -3.40
CA GLY A 410 -11.76 22.56 -3.12
C GLY A 410 -11.35 21.97 -1.78
N MET A 411 -12.26 21.37 -1.03
CA MET A 411 -11.95 20.68 0.22
C MET A 411 -11.48 19.24 -0.01
N LEU A 412 -10.52 18.81 0.79
CA LEU A 412 -9.99 17.45 0.87
C LEU A 412 -10.31 16.88 2.23
#